data_0398a516ad1c186af4ac106beda07be7
#
_entry.id   0398a516ad1c186af4ac106beda07be7
#
_cell.length_a   1.000
_cell.length_b   1.000
_cell.length_c   1.000
_cell.angle_alpha   90.00
_cell.angle_beta   90.00
_cell.angle_gamma   90.00
#
_symmetry.space_group_name_H-M   'P 1'
#
loop_
_entity.id
_entity.type
_entity.pdbx_description
1 polymer ?
#
loop_
_entity_poly.entity_id
_entity_poly.type
_entity_poly.pdbx_seq_one_letter_code
_entity_poly.pdbx_strand_id
1 'polypeptide(L)'
;KDTKVNSKDKKVAETKPVSKYQKGLAAYIRGKNKNLSKEWSIKLAGYFIKSGKKSKIDPKVLMALAQRESNFRAKASSKYGYKGMMQCTSSFAKAYGYKARDLYQADVSIEIAARYLRSMKNKHETYSKAIACYVCGSGAVAKGIHSREPGRSVMKTRSKIQAFLEDKNYV
;
A
#
# COMPACT_ATOMS: atom_id res chain seq x y z
N LYS A 1 -19.72 51.81 16.14
CA LYS A 1 -20.35 50.81 15.23
C LYS A 1 -19.48 49.61 15.25
N ASP A 2 -19.92 48.60 16.01
CA ASP A 2 -19.21 47.35 16.27
C ASP A 2 -19.33 46.41 15.06
N THR A 3 -18.21 45.97 14.53
CA THR A 3 -18.18 44.91 13.51
C THR A 3 -17.83 43.58 14.22
N LYS A 4 -18.87 42.74 14.39
CA LYS A 4 -18.74 41.38 14.89
C LYS A 4 -17.88 40.56 13.93
N VAL A 5 -16.72 40.09 14.42
CA VAL A 5 -15.92 39.06 13.74
C VAL A 5 -16.58 37.70 13.99
N ASN A 6 -17.12 37.13 12.94
CA ASN A 6 -17.79 35.83 12.94
C ASN A 6 -16.71 34.73 12.91
N SER A 7 -16.41 34.15 14.07
CA SER A 7 -15.54 32.96 14.20
C SER A 7 -16.31 31.75 13.67
N LYS A 8 -16.07 31.37 12.39
CA LYS A 8 -16.53 30.10 11.86
C LYS A 8 -15.74 28.97 12.55
N ASP A 9 -16.43 28.23 13.38
CA ASP A 9 -15.97 27.02 14.01
C ASP A 9 -15.41 26.05 12.95
N LYS A 10 -14.09 25.87 12.94
CA LYS A 10 -13.46 24.75 12.26
C LYS A 10 -13.81 23.49 13.05
N LYS A 11 -14.82 22.76 12.58
CA LYS A 11 -15.16 21.43 13.05
C LYS A 11 -13.91 20.56 12.98
N VAL A 12 -13.24 20.37 14.10
CA VAL A 12 -12.14 19.40 14.24
C VAL A 12 -12.75 18.05 13.95
N ALA A 13 -12.38 17.44 12.82
CA ALA A 13 -12.83 16.10 12.49
C ALA A 13 -12.32 15.15 13.59
N GLU A 14 -13.23 14.55 14.34
CA GLU A 14 -12.92 13.51 15.32
C GLU A 14 -12.13 12.41 14.64
N THR A 15 -10.83 12.33 14.93
CA THR A 15 -9.98 11.25 14.43
C THR A 15 -10.35 9.98 15.18
N LYS A 16 -10.94 9.01 14.49
CA LYS A 16 -11.24 7.70 15.08
C LYS A 16 -10.00 7.14 15.77
N PRO A 17 -10.14 6.56 16.97
CA PRO A 17 -9.01 6.02 17.71
C PRO A 17 -8.27 4.96 16.88
N VAL A 18 -6.92 5.01 16.90
CA VAL A 18 -6.06 4.07 16.18
C VAL A 18 -6.21 2.68 16.79
N SER A 19 -6.68 1.72 15.99
CA SER A 19 -6.90 0.35 16.45
C SER A 19 -5.58 -0.36 16.85
N LYS A 20 -5.68 -1.37 17.70
CA LYS A 20 -4.57 -2.25 18.08
C LYS A 20 -3.90 -2.85 16.83
N TYR A 21 -4.68 -3.36 15.91
CA TYR A 21 -4.22 -3.89 14.63
C TYR A 21 -3.41 -2.86 13.81
N GLN A 22 -3.93 -1.63 13.66
CA GLN A 22 -3.21 -0.57 12.93
C GLN A 22 -1.88 -0.21 13.61
N LYS A 23 -1.83 -0.17 14.95
CA LYS A 23 -0.58 0.02 15.70
C LYS A 23 0.43 -1.10 15.42
N GLY A 24 -0.04 -2.33 15.33
CA GLY A 24 0.81 -3.48 15.00
C GLY A 24 1.41 -3.40 13.60
N LEU A 25 0.59 -3.07 12.59
CA LEU A 25 1.09 -2.86 11.22
C LEU A 25 2.12 -1.72 11.17
N ALA A 26 1.87 -0.61 11.89
CA ALA A 26 2.81 0.51 11.98
C ALA A 26 4.13 0.11 12.65
N ALA A 27 4.08 -0.70 13.71
CA ALA A 27 5.27 -1.22 14.36
C ALA A 27 6.10 -2.11 13.42
N TYR A 28 5.45 -2.96 12.63
CA TYR A 28 6.13 -3.76 11.60
C TYR A 28 6.82 -2.88 10.55
N ILE A 29 6.10 -1.86 10.01
CA ILE A 29 6.66 -0.91 9.03
C ILE A 29 7.93 -0.26 9.56
N ARG A 30 7.90 0.27 10.80
CA ARG A 30 9.07 0.88 11.44
C ARG A 30 10.21 -0.09 11.69
N GLY A 31 9.89 -1.33 12.03
CA GLY A 31 10.89 -2.39 12.18
C GLY A 31 11.66 -2.66 10.88
N LYS A 32 11.03 -2.46 9.71
CA LYS A 32 11.64 -2.62 8.39
C LYS A 32 12.32 -1.36 7.86
N ASN A 33 11.75 -0.19 8.17
CA ASN A 33 12.33 1.10 7.78
C ASN A 33 12.39 2.03 8.99
N LYS A 34 13.53 2.03 9.67
CA LYS A 34 13.77 2.81 10.89
C LYS A 34 13.79 4.33 10.66
N ASN A 35 13.91 4.78 9.41
CA ASN A 35 13.88 6.20 9.06
C ASN A 35 12.48 6.81 9.07
N LEU A 36 11.43 5.98 9.24
CA LEU A 36 10.05 6.46 9.29
C LEU A 36 9.67 6.84 10.72
N SER A 37 9.02 7.99 10.90
CA SER A 37 8.46 8.38 12.20
C SER A 37 7.32 7.45 12.62
N LYS A 38 7.03 7.45 13.92
CA LYS A 38 5.91 6.67 14.48
C LYS A 38 4.57 7.13 13.87
N GLU A 39 4.37 8.44 13.81
CA GLU A 39 3.15 9.09 13.31
C GLU A 39 2.93 8.75 11.84
N TRP A 40 3.99 8.87 11.02
CA TRP A 40 3.92 8.53 9.60
C TRP A 40 3.64 7.03 9.39
N SER A 41 4.25 6.16 10.17
CA SER A 41 4.01 4.72 10.08
C SER A 41 2.58 4.34 10.45
N ILE A 42 1.97 5.00 11.44
CA ILE A 42 0.54 4.84 11.79
C ILE A 42 -0.34 5.30 10.63
N LYS A 43 -0.02 6.43 10.01
CA LYS A 43 -0.75 6.95 8.85
C LYS A 43 -0.67 5.99 7.66
N LEU A 44 0.53 5.47 7.37
CA LEU A 44 0.73 4.47 6.32
C LEU A 44 -0.07 3.19 6.59
N ALA A 45 -0.04 2.66 7.79
CA ALA A 45 -0.84 1.50 8.17
C ALA A 45 -2.33 1.73 7.92
N GLY A 46 -2.83 2.93 8.22
CA GLY A 46 -4.20 3.35 7.90
C GLY A 46 -4.49 3.33 6.39
N TYR A 47 -3.57 3.76 5.56
CA TYR A 47 -3.73 3.72 4.09
C TYR A 47 -3.81 2.29 3.56
N PHE A 48 -2.96 1.38 4.06
CA PHE A 48 -3.02 -0.03 3.70
C PHE A 48 -4.35 -0.68 4.11
N ILE A 49 -4.82 -0.42 5.33
CA ILE A 49 -6.11 -0.93 5.81
C ILE A 49 -7.26 -0.39 4.95
N LYS A 50 -7.30 0.93 4.70
CA LYS A 50 -8.35 1.59 3.91
C LYS A 50 -8.41 1.04 2.49
N SER A 51 -7.27 0.99 1.80
CA SER A 51 -7.20 0.52 0.42
C SER A 51 -7.47 -0.97 0.30
N GLY A 52 -6.97 -1.77 1.26
CA GLY A 52 -7.26 -3.20 1.36
C GLY A 52 -8.75 -3.47 1.54
N LYS A 53 -9.41 -2.78 2.46
CA LYS A 53 -10.86 -2.89 2.67
C LYS A 53 -11.66 -2.51 1.41
N LYS A 54 -11.35 -1.34 0.81
CA LYS A 54 -12.03 -0.83 -0.39
C LYS A 54 -11.89 -1.79 -1.58
N SER A 55 -10.73 -2.38 -1.77
CA SER A 55 -10.43 -3.28 -2.90
C SER A 55 -10.61 -4.77 -2.55
N LYS A 56 -11.02 -5.13 -1.34
CA LYS A 56 -11.11 -6.52 -0.86
C LYS A 56 -9.79 -7.29 -1.06
N ILE A 57 -8.69 -6.65 -0.72
CA ILE A 57 -7.32 -7.20 -0.72
C ILE A 57 -6.79 -7.20 0.72
N ASP A 58 -6.13 -8.28 1.13
CA ASP A 58 -5.49 -8.34 2.45
C ASP A 58 -4.45 -7.20 2.59
N PRO A 59 -4.60 -6.29 3.57
CA PRO A 59 -3.64 -5.21 3.78
C PRO A 59 -2.19 -5.68 3.94
N LYS A 60 -1.98 -6.89 4.49
CA LYS A 60 -0.65 -7.49 4.65
C LYS A 60 -0.02 -7.87 3.32
N VAL A 61 -0.82 -8.20 2.30
CA VAL A 61 -0.31 -8.43 0.93
C VAL A 61 0.17 -7.11 0.32
N LEU A 62 -0.59 -6.02 0.48
CA LEU A 62 -0.18 -4.68 0.01
C LEU A 62 1.11 -4.22 0.71
N MET A 63 1.20 -4.43 2.02
CA MET A 63 2.40 -4.10 2.80
C MET A 63 3.62 -4.92 2.36
N ALA A 64 3.45 -6.23 2.15
CA ALA A 64 4.52 -7.11 1.68
C ALA A 64 5.02 -6.68 0.29
N LEU A 65 4.13 -6.27 -0.60
CA LEU A 65 4.48 -5.72 -1.90
C LEU A 65 5.22 -4.38 -1.75
N ALA A 66 4.72 -3.44 -0.94
CA ALA A 66 5.38 -2.15 -0.69
C ALA A 66 6.78 -2.31 -0.09
N GLN A 67 6.96 -3.29 0.81
CA GLN A 67 8.28 -3.63 1.36
C GLN A 67 9.24 -4.08 0.26
N ARG A 68 8.79 -4.93 -0.66
CA ARG A 68 9.56 -5.40 -1.81
C ARG A 68 9.92 -4.24 -2.75
N GLU A 69 8.94 -3.42 -3.11
CA GLU A 69 9.10 -2.40 -4.15
C GLU A 69 9.94 -1.20 -3.71
N SER A 70 9.80 -0.76 -2.47
CA SER A 70 10.46 0.47 -2.02
C SER A 70 10.93 0.46 -0.56
N ASN A 71 10.70 -0.59 0.19
CA ASN A 71 10.83 -0.60 1.64
C ASN A 71 10.07 0.57 2.30
N PHE A 72 8.81 0.75 1.89
CA PHE A 72 7.89 1.79 2.38
C PHE A 72 8.32 3.24 2.11
N ARG A 73 9.12 3.49 1.08
CA ARG A 73 9.57 4.85 0.72
C ARG A 73 8.60 5.51 -0.27
N ALA A 74 7.80 6.47 0.21
CA ALA A 74 6.79 7.15 -0.62
C ALA A 74 7.41 7.93 -1.81
N LYS A 75 8.63 8.42 -1.67
CA LYS A 75 9.34 9.22 -2.69
C LYS A 75 10.34 8.41 -3.52
N ALA A 76 10.24 7.09 -3.49
CA ALA A 76 11.15 6.24 -4.28
C ALA A 76 10.95 6.45 -5.79
N SER A 77 12.07 6.47 -6.51
CA SER A 77 12.12 6.50 -7.98
C SER A 77 13.17 5.51 -8.45
N SER A 78 12.89 4.81 -9.55
CA SER A 78 13.86 3.95 -10.20
C SER A 78 14.36 4.57 -11.51
N LYS A 79 15.54 4.14 -11.97
CA LYS A 79 16.07 4.53 -13.29
C LYS A 79 15.19 4.09 -14.46
N TYR A 80 14.28 3.16 -14.23
CA TYR A 80 13.33 2.64 -15.22
C TYR A 80 11.98 3.38 -15.22
N GLY A 81 11.86 4.49 -14.48
CA GLY A 81 10.65 5.32 -14.45
C GLY A 81 9.56 4.86 -13.49
N TYR A 82 9.82 3.86 -12.64
CA TYR A 82 8.90 3.47 -11.58
C TYR A 82 8.91 4.49 -10.44
N LYS A 83 7.74 4.82 -9.89
CA LYS A 83 7.55 5.90 -8.93
C LYS A 83 6.74 5.49 -7.71
N GLY A 84 7.08 6.11 -6.59
CA GLY A 84 6.34 6.03 -5.34
C GLY A 84 6.53 4.73 -4.57
N MET A 85 5.77 4.59 -3.49
CA MET A 85 5.86 3.46 -2.57
C MET A 85 5.65 2.10 -3.24
N MET A 86 4.74 2.05 -4.20
CA MET A 86 4.35 0.83 -4.89
C MET A 86 5.05 0.66 -6.25
N GLN A 87 5.99 1.55 -6.62
CA GLN A 87 6.76 1.48 -7.87
C GLN A 87 5.88 1.32 -9.12
N CYS A 88 4.88 2.21 -9.25
CA CYS A 88 4.01 2.25 -10.42
C CYS A 88 4.62 3.08 -11.56
N THR A 89 4.23 2.80 -12.81
CA THR A 89 4.58 3.62 -13.98
C THR A 89 3.61 4.78 -14.17
N SER A 90 4.03 5.80 -14.93
CA SER A 90 3.17 6.93 -15.27
C SER A 90 1.95 6.52 -16.10
N SER A 91 2.10 5.54 -17.00
CA SER A 91 0.98 4.97 -17.76
C SER A 91 0.00 4.25 -16.86
N PHE A 92 0.49 3.57 -15.83
CA PHE A 92 -0.34 2.89 -14.85
C PHE A 92 -1.16 3.91 -14.02
N ALA A 93 -0.55 5.01 -13.55
CA ALA A 93 -1.27 6.09 -12.91
C ALA A 93 -2.39 6.64 -13.80
N LYS A 94 -2.09 6.94 -15.06
CA LYS A 94 -3.06 7.45 -16.04
C LYS A 94 -4.26 6.51 -16.23
N ALA A 95 -4.03 5.20 -16.32
CA ALA A 95 -5.08 4.20 -16.44
C ALA A 95 -6.07 4.18 -15.27
N TYR A 96 -5.65 4.68 -14.09
CA TYR A 96 -6.49 4.82 -12.90
C TYR A 96 -6.97 6.25 -12.62
N GLY A 97 -6.78 7.19 -13.57
CA GLY A 97 -7.25 8.57 -13.47
C GLY A 97 -6.34 9.51 -12.68
N TYR A 98 -5.07 9.15 -12.48
CA TYR A 98 -4.08 9.94 -11.75
C TYR A 98 -2.96 10.46 -12.65
N LYS A 99 -2.28 11.52 -12.20
CA LYS A 99 -1.07 12.04 -12.84
C LYS A 99 0.17 11.29 -12.31
N ALA A 100 1.24 11.27 -13.10
CA ALA A 100 2.50 10.62 -12.70
C ALA A 100 3.06 11.11 -11.35
N ARG A 101 2.92 12.41 -11.05
CA ARG A 101 3.35 13.02 -9.79
C ARG A 101 2.58 12.53 -8.56
N ASP A 102 1.33 12.11 -8.75
CA ASP A 102 0.47 11.65 -7.66
C ASP A 102 0.94 10.31 -7.09
N LEU A 103 1.76 9.55 -7.84
CA LEU A 103 2.37 8.30 -7.39
C LEU A 103 3.30 8.48 -6.17
N TYR A 104 3.79 9.71 -5.93
CA TYR A 104 4.58 10.04 -4.74
C TYR A 104 3.73 10.31 -3.48
N GLN A 105 2.40 10.32 -3.63
CA GLN A 105 1.45 10.29 -2.53
C GLN A 105 1.20 8.83 -2.16
N ALA A 106 1.50 8.46 -0.92
CA ALA A 106 1.47 7.06 -0.49
C ALA A 106 0.07 6.44 -0.60
N ASP A 107 -0.98 7.17 -0.22
CA ASP A 107 -2.37 6.74 -0.30
C ASP A 107 -2.80 6.46 -1.75
N VAL A 108 -2.43 7.34 -2.70
CA VAL A 108 -2.71 7.16 -4.14
C VAL A 108 -1.97 5.94 -4.69
N SER A 109 -0.67 5.82 -4.42
CA SER A 109 0.14 4.70 -4.89
C SER A 109 -0.39 3.36 -4.37
N ILE A 110 -0.77 3.28 -3.09
CA ILE A 110 -1.35 2.09 -2.47
C ILE A 110 -2.74 1.78 -3.04
N GLU A 111 -3.58 2.80 -3.27
CA GLU A 111 -4.92 2.60 -3.86
C GLU A 111 -4.82 2.01 -5.27
N ILE A 112 -3.97 2.55 -6.12
CA ILE A 112 -3.76 2.05 -7.49
C ILE A 112 -3.33 0.58 -7.46
N ALA A 113 -2.33 0.24 -6.65
CA ALA A 113 -1.85 -1.13 -6.51
C ALA A 113 -2.95 -2.08 -6.00
N ALA A 114 -3.75 -1.66 -5.02
CA ALA A 114 -4.84 -2.46 -4.47
C ALA A 114 -5.93 -2.75 -5.51
N ARG A 115 -6.31 -1.75 -6.30
CA ARG A 115 -7.29 -1.89 -7.39
C ARG A 115 -6.79 -2.84 -8.48
N TYR A 116 -5.53 -2.73 -8.87
CA TYR A 116 -4.93 -3.63 -9.86
C TYR A 116 -4.85 -5.07 -9.34
N LEU A 117 -4.34 -5.27 -8.13
CA LEU A 117 -4.28 -6.60 -7.52
C LEU A 117 -5.67 -7.25 -7.41
N ARG A 118 -6.71 -6.46 -7.11
CA ARG A 118 -8.09 -6.96 -7.11
C ARG A 118 -8.53 -7.46 -8.48
N SER A 119 -8.28 -6.67 -9.52
CA SER A 119 -8.60 -7.06 -10.90
C SER A 119 -7.87 -8.35 -11.30
N MET A 120 -6.56 -8.42 -11.03
CA MET A 120 -5.77 -9.62 -11.37
C MET A 120 -6.12 -10.82 -10.51
N LYS A 121 -6.45 -10.63 -9.23
CA LYS A 121 -6.91 -11.72 -8.37
C LYS A 121 -8.24 -12.29 -8.83
N ASN A 122 -9.16 -11.45 -9.30
CA ASN A 122 -10.42 -11.93 -9.88
C ASN A 122 -10.19 -12.75 -11.15
N LYS A 123 -9.22 -12.34 -11.99
CA LYS A 123 -8.88 -13.03 -13.22
C LYS A 123 -8.14 -14.35 -13.01
N HIS A 124 -7.27 -14.41 -12.02
CA HIS A 124 -6.33 -15.53 -11.82
C HIS A 124 -6.54 -16.31 -10.52
N GLU A 125 -7.54 -15.92 -9.72
CA GLU A 125 -8.01 -16.57 -8.48
C GLU A 125 -7.00 -16.60 -7.32
N THR A 126 -5.71 -16.40 -7.56
CA THR A 126 -4.65 -16.45 -6.54
C THR A 126 -3.88 -15.14 -6.39
N TYR A 127 -3.45 -14.85 -5.16
CA TYR A 127 -2.55 -13.73 -4.90
C TYR A 127 -1.21 -13.88 -5.63
N SER A 128 -0.65 -15.10 -5.66
CA SER A 128 0.64 -15.33 -6.30
C SER A 128 0.65 -14.94 -7.78
N LYS A 129 -0.41 -15.30 -8.53
CA LYS A 129 -0.56 -14.90 -9.93
C LYS A 129 -0.85 -13.41 -10.09
N ALA A 130 -1.69 -12.83 -9.23
CA ALA A 130 -1.97 -11.38 -9.24
C ALA A 130 -0.70 -10.55 -9.00
N ILE A 131 0.14 -10.97 -8.05
CA ILE A 131 1.44 -10.35 -7.77
C ILE A 131 2.41 -10.54 -8.93
N ALA A 132 2.45 -11.73 -9.55
CA ALA A 132 3.26 -11.95 -10.75
C ALA A 132 2.82 -11.01 -11.89
N CYS A 133 1.52 -10.78 -12.10
CA CYS A 133 1.02 -9.79 -13.05
C CYS A 133 1.51 -8.38 -12.73
N TYR A 134 1.56 -8.03 -11.44
CA TYR A 134 2.03 -6.72 -11.00
C TYR A 134 3.52 -6.50 -11.32
N VAL A 135 4.35 -7.49 -10.99
CA VAL A 135 5.82 -7.39 -11.08
C VAL A 135 6.35 -7.71 -12.48
N CYS A 136 5.79 -8.72 -13.13
CA CYS A 136 6.27 -9.22 -14.42
C CYS A 136 5.43 -8.74 -15.61
N GLY A 137 4.27 -8.13 -15.35
CA GLY A 137 3.29 -7.76 -16.37
C GLY A 137 2.28 -8.87 -16.68
N SER A 138 1.02 -8.51 -16.88
CA SER A 138 -0.07 -9.45 -17.16
C SER A 138 0.10 -10.21 -18.46
N GLY A 139 0.75 -9.61 -19.47
CA GLY A 139 1.08 -10.27 -20.75
C GLY A 139 2.07 -11.42 -20.59
N ALA A 140 3.10 -11.27 -19.76
CA ALA A 140 4.06 -12.33 -19.47
C ALA A 140 3.40 -13.49 -18.71
N VAL A 141 2.51 -13.17 -17.77
CA VAL A 141 1.75 -14.17 -17.01
C VAL A 141 0.81 -14.95 -17.94
N ALA A 142 0.11 -14.26 -18.84
CA ALA A 142 -0.79 -14.89 -19.81
C ALA A 142 -0.07 -15.86 -20.75
N LYS A 143 1.18 -15.54 -21.12
CA LYS A 143 2.04 -16.39 -21.96
C LYS A 143 2.76 -17.49 -21.19
N GLY A 144 2.63 -17.56 -19.87
CA GLY A 144 3.35 -18.52 -19.02
C GLY A 144 4.87 -18.29 -18.89
N ILE A 145 5.40 -17.15 -19.39
CA ILE A 145 6.83 -16.80 -19.43
C ILE A 145 7.23 -15.86 -18.27
N HIS A 146 6.67 -16.05 -17.08
CA HIS A 146 6.92 -15.21 -15.94
C HIS A 146 7.58 -15.96 -14.78
N SER A 147 8.35 -15.24 -13.96
CA SER A 147 8.87 -15.78 -12.72
C SER A 147 7.76 -15.99 -11.69
N ARG A 148 7.79 -17.11 -11.00
CA ARG A 148 6.92 -17.37 -9.82
C ARG A 148 7.48 -16.79 -8.54
N GLU A 149 8.72 -16.31 -8.55
CA GLU A 149 9.43 -15.79 -7.37
C GLU A 149 8.70 -14.61 -6.71
N PRO A 150 8.26 -13.56 -7.44
CA PRO A 150 7.59 -12.42 -6.83
C PRO A 150 6.35 -12.82 -6.01
N GLY A 151 5.52 -13.70 -6.56
CA GLY A 151 4.34 -14.20 -5.85
C GLY A 151 4.69 -14.93 -4.56
N ARG A 152 5.66 -15.86 -4.63
CA ARG A 152 6.13 -16.61 -3.44
C ARG A 152 6.75 -15.71 -2.40
N SER A 153 7.63 -14.80 -2.81
CA SER A 153 8.36 -13.89 -1.91
C SER A 153 7.39 -12.96 -1.16
N VAL A 154 6.45 -12.33 -1.87
CA VAL A 154 5.45 -11.44 -1.26
C VAL A 154 4.54 -12.22 -0.31
N MET A 155 4.07 -13.40 -0.68
CA MET A 155 3.23 -14.23 0.19
C MET A 155 3.98 -14.73 1.43
N LYS A 156 5.26 -15.07 1.31
CA LYS A 156 6.13 -15.38 2.46
C LYS A 156 6.27 -14.16 3.39
N THR A 157 6.45 -12.96 2.85
CA THR A 157 6.50 -11.73 3.64
C THR A 157 5.16 -11.43 4.31
N ARG A 158 4.04 -11.63 3.62
CA ARG A 158 2.68 -11.55 4.19
C ARG A 158 2.54 -12.44 5.42
N SER A 159 3.02 -13.69 5.36
CA SER A 159 2.99 -14.62 6.49
C SER A 159 3.88 -14.15 7.65
N LYS A 160 5.05 -13.57 7.38
CA LYS A 160 5.89 -12.95 8.41
C LYS A 160 5.21 -11.76 9.10
N ILE A 161 4.46 -10.95 8.37
CA ILE A 161 3.66 -9.86 8.96
C ILE A 161 2.60 -10.44 9.91
N GLN A 162 1.91 -11.48 9.49
CA GLN A 162 0.90 -12.14 10.32
C GLN A 162 1.51 -12.69 11.61
N ALA A 163 2.59 -13.45 11.50
CA ALA A 163 3.30 -14.01 12.66
C ALA A 163 3.81 -12.93 13.64
N PHE A 164 4.32 -11.80 13.11
CA PHE A 164 4.72 -10.65 13.93
C PHE A 164 3.54 -10.07 14.72
N LEU A 165 2.37 -9.95 14.10
CA LEU A 165 1.18 -9.41 14.77
C LEU A 165 0.69 -10.34 15.88
N GLU A 166 0.75 -11.65 15.66
CA GLU A 166 0.38 -12.68 16.63
C GLU A 166 1.38 -12.71 17.81
N ASP A 167 2.68 -12.79 17.53
CA ASP A 167 3.75 -12.80 18.55
C ASP A 167 3.70 -11.57 19.47
N LYS A 168 3.38 -10.40 18.92
CA LYS A 168 3.27 -9.14 19.66
C LYS A 168 1.85 -8.85 20.16
N ASN A 169 0.94 -9.80 20.03
CA ASN A 169 -0.44 -9.68 20.49
C ASN A 169 -1.15 -8.43 19.92
N TYR A 170 -1.03 -8.18 18.62
CA TYR A 170 -1.73 -7.10 17.91
C TYR A 170 -3.03 -7.57 17.22
N VAL A 171 -3.28 -8.83 17.17
CA VAL A 171 -4.48 -9.52 16.66
C VAL A 171 -5.04 -10.50 17.69
#